data_00855011c1ffc8cbcf60f243748b6703
#
_entry.id   00855011c1ffc8cbcf60f243748b6703
#
_cell.length_a   1.000
_cell.length_b   1.000
_cell.length_c   1.000
_cell.angle_alpha   90.00
_cell.angle_beta   90.00
_cell.angle_gamma   90.00
#
_symmetry.space_group_name_H-M   'P 1'
#
loop_
_entity.id
_entity.type
_entity.pdbx_description
1 polymer ?
#
loop_
_entity_poly.entity_id
_entity_poly.type
_entity_poly.pdbx_seq_one_letter_code
_entity_poly.pdbx_strand_id
1 'polypeptide(L)'
;MPARSVEAETIVRGSRFRAWLGPAADPAEAGDALALRAAAGPDATHHCWAYRVWSGDRIEDAGFDAGEPGGTAGRPILGALQAGDLVQAVCVVWRWFGGVRLGTGGLVRAYAAATRAAIDDALAAGALPEARRQVTFVVRFQYPQSGTIQRVVSRFDARAAGSAYGELVELELRLPAETADAFDSALVDATGGSVSIRRGETRWEPAG
;
A
#
# COMPACT_ATOMS: atom_id res chain seq x y z
N MET A 1 -2.06 2.89 4.36
CA MET A 1 -0.90 2.68 3.45
C MET A 1 -0.04 3.93 3.39
N PRO A 2 1.30 3.85 3.20
CA PRO A 2 2.12 5.04 3.00
C PRO A 2 1.75 5.77 1.70
N ALA A 3 1.56 7.08 1.76
CA ALA A 3 1.35 7.93 0.58
C ALA A 3 2.69 8.49 0.05
N ARG A 4 3.70 8.52 0.91
CA ARG A 4 5.08 8.94 0.63
C ARG A 4 6.03 8.23 1.59
N SER A 5 7.31 8.24 1.27
CA SER A 5 8.32 7.65 2.17
C SER A 5 8.66 8.56 3.34
N VAL A 6 9.00 7.93 4.47
CA VAL A 6 9.48 8.57 5.70
C VAL A 6 10.69 7.80 6.21
N GLU A 7 11.63 8.48 6.82
CA GLU A 7 12.79 7.89 7.49
C GLU A 7 12.80 8.28 8.96
N ALA A 8 13.20 7.33 9.82
CA ALA A 8 13.44 7.55 11.24
C ALA A 8 14.74 6.88 11.66
N GLU A 9 15.39 7.43 12.68
CA GLU A 9 16.63 6.87 13.23
C GLU A 9 16.49 6.61 14.72
N THR A 10 17.03 5.46 15.16
CA THR A 10 17.10 5.09 16.58
C THR A 10 18.50 4.58 16.93
N ILE A 11 18.93 4.79 18.16
CA ILE A 11 20.22 4.33 18.67
C ILE A 11 19.99 3.40 19.86
N VAL A 12 20.56 2.19 19.80
CA VAL A 12 20.46 1.19 20.87
C VAL A 12 21.85 0.67 21.22
N ARG A 13 22.34 0.97 22.41
CA ARG A 13 23.66 0.57 22.90
C ARG A 13 24.78 0.83 21.87
N GLY A 14 24.79 2.04 21.28
CA GLY A 14 25.77 2.46 20.28
C GLY A 14 25.50 1.96 18.86
N SER A 15 24.69 0.93 18.64
CA SER A 15 24.23 0.54 17.30
C SER A 15 23.18 1.54 16.79
N ARG A 16 23.37 2.00 15.57
CA ARG A 16 22.43 2.90 14.88
C ARG A 16 21.53 2.09 13.96
N PHE A 17 20.24 2.38 14.01
CA PHE A 17 19.21 1.79 13.15
C PHE A 17 18.49 2.92 12.42
N ARG A 18 18.51 2.91 11.10
CA ARG A 18 17.74 3.84 10.27
C ARG A 18 16.68 3.05 9.53
N ALA A 19 15.42 3.39 9.75
CA ALA A 19 14.29 2.77 9.09
C ALA A 19 13.78 3.71 7.99
N TRP A 20 13.57 3.18 6.80
CA TRP A 20 12.84 3.80 5.71
C TRP A 20 11.54 3.04 5.51
N LEU A 21 10.42 3.75 5.56
CA LEU A 21 9.07 3.24 5.30
C LEU A 21 8.54 3.92 4.04
N GLY A 22 8.07 3.15 3.07
CA GLY A 22 7.54 3.67 1.82
C GLY A 22 6.40 2.86 1.25
N PRO A 23 5.72 3.39 0.21
CA PRO A 23 4.67 2.66 -0.50
C PRO A 23 5.25 1.55 -1.38
N ALA A 24 4.44 0.52 -1.60
CA ALA A 24 4.61 -0.47 -2.65
C ALA A 24 3.23 -1.02 -3.01
N ALA A 25 2.84 -0.93 -4.28
CA ALA A 25 1.51 -1.34 -4.72
C ALA A 25 1.38 -2.87 -4.85
N ASP A 26 2.48 -3.55 -5.11
CA ASP A 26 2.55 -5.00 -5.30
C ASP A 26 3.93 -5.55 -4.92
N PRO A 27 4.16 -6.89 -4.97
CA PRO A 27 5.45 -7.48 -4.64
C PRO A 27 6.60 -7.05 -5.56
N ALA A 28 6.32 -6.71 -6.82
CA ALA A 28 7.35 -6.27 -7.77
C ALA A 28 7.84 -4.87 -7.40
N GLU A 29 6.93 -3.93 -7.15
CA GLU A 29 7.27 -2.59 -6.64
C GLU A 29 8.01 -2.64 -5.30
N ALA A 30 7.61 -3.54 -4.39
CA ALA A 30 8.35 -3.78 -3.16
C ALA A 30 9.79 -4.22 -3.45
N GLY A 31 9.99 -5.14 -4.40
CA GLY A 31 11.30 -5.60 -4.85
C GLY A 31 12.16 -4.47 -5.41
N ASP A 32 11.60 -3.60 -6.25
CA ASP A 32 12.28 -2.43 -6.82
C ASP A 32 12.70 -1.43 -5.72
N ALA A 33 11.79 -1.15 -4.78
CA ALA A 33 12.09 -0.28 -3.64
C ALA A 33 13.23 -0.86 -2.78
N LEU A 34 13.24 -2.17 -2.54
CA LEU A 34 14.30 -2.86 -1.81
C LEU A 34 15.65 -2.76 -2.52
N ALA A 35 15.69 -3.00 -3.83
CA ALA A 35 16.91 -2.88 -4.63
C ALA A 35 17.49 -1.45 -4.58
N LEU A 36 16.63 -0.45 -4.71
CA LEU A 36 17.00 0.96 -4.64
C LEU A 36 17.53 1.34 -3.25
N ARG A 37 16.92 0.82 -2.18
CA ARG A 37 17.31 1.12 -0.79
C ARG A 37 18.55 0.35 -0.35
N ALA A 38 18.84 -0.82 -0.89
CA ALA A 38 20.09 -1.51 -0.65
C ALA A 38 21.31 -0.64 -1.00
N ALA A 39 21.21 0.16 -2.05
CA ALA A 39 22.27 1.07 -2.48
C ALA A 39 22.38 2.35 -1.62
N ALA A 40 21.37 2.70 -0.84
CA ALA A 40 21.30 3.96 -0.08
C ALA A 40 22.09 3.96 1.24
N GLY A 41 22.58 2.81 1.69
CA GLY A 41 23.37 2.66 2.91
C GLY A 41 24.54 1.69 2.71
N PRO A 42 25.47 1.97 1.79
CA PRO A 42 26.51 1.01 1.38
C PRO A 42 27.48 0.64 2.52
N ASP A 43 27.57 1.46 3.54
CA ASP A 43 28.38 1.29 4.74
C ASP A 43 27.65 0.61 5.91
N ALA A 44 26.35 0.32 5.75
CA ALA A 44 25.60 -0.38 6.78
C ALA A 44 26.03 -1.85 6.89
N THR A 45 26.07 -2.36 8.13
CA THR A 45 26.42 -3.76 8.40
C THR A 45 25.35 -4.72 7.89
N HIS A 46 24.07 -4.33 8.00
CA HIS A 46 22.92 -5.13 7.61
C HIS A 46 21.83 -4.26 6.97
N HIS A 47 21.12 -4.80 5.98
CA HIS A 47 20.02 -4.16 5.24
C HIS A 47 18.77 -5.05 5.35
N CYS A 48 18.20 -5.10 6.55
CA CYS A 48 17.05 -5.95 6.84
C CYS A 48 15.76 -5.30 6.34
N TRP A 49 14.79 -6.10 5.93
CA TRP A 49 13.56 -5.54 5.38
C TRP A 49 12.34 -6.44 5.60
N ALA A 50 11.17 -5.85 5.47
CA ALA A 50 9.91 -6.53 5.28
C ALA A 50 8.98 -5.70 4.41
N TYR A 51 8.05 -6.38 3.74
CA TYR A 51 6.93 -5.73 3.07
C TYR A 51 5.62 -6.44 3.39
N ARG A 52 4.53 -5.70 3.18
CA ARG A 52 3.17 -6.20 3.30
C ARG A 52 2.33 -5.55 2.22
N VAL A 53 1.98 -6.30 1.19
CA VAL A 53 1.29 -5.82 0.01
C VAL A 53 0.07 -6.67 -0.31
N TRP A 54 -0.95 -6.06 -0.88
CA TRP A 54 -2.11 -6.75 -1.39
C TRP A 54 -1.80 -7.23 -2.82
N SER A 55 -2.00 -8.52 -3.05
CA SER A 55 -1.81 -9.15 -4.35
C SER A 55 -3.06 -9.94 -4.70
N GLY A 56 -3.85 -9.40 -5.62
CA GLY A 56 -5.14 -9.98 -6.01
C GLY A 56 -6.15 -9.98 -4.85
N ASP A 57 -6.41 -11.14 -4.26
CA ASP A 57 -7.41 -11.36 -3.21
C ASP A 57 -6.81 -11.58 -1.80
N ARG A 58 -5.48 -11.53 -1.67
CA ARG A 58 -4.77 -11.79 -0.42
C ARG A 58 -3.67 -10.78 -0.14
N ILE A 59 -3.26 -10.70 1.13
CA ILE A 59 -2.06 -9.98 1.54
C ILE A 59 -0.86 -10.93 1.42
N GLU A 60 0.18 -10.47 0.73
CA GLU A 60 1.48 -11.14 0.67
C GLU A 60 2.45 -10.41 1.59
N ASP A 61 3.07 -11.17 2.50
CA ASP A 61 4.04 -10.69 3.49
C ASP A 61 5.38 -11.37 3.25
N ALA A 62 6.46 -10.63 3.32
CA ALA A 62 7.81 -11.19 3.37
C ALA A 62 8.71 -10.36 4.27
N GLY A 63 9.76 -11.02 4.79
CA GLY A 63 10.79 -10.37 5.59
C GLY A 63 12.13 -11.09 5.47
N PHE A 64 13.23 -10.33 5.59
CA PHE A 64 14.58 -10.81 5.39
C PHE A 64 15.55 -10.25 6.42
N ASP A 65 16.35 -11.11 7.01
CA ASP A 65 17.27 -10.78 8.11
C ASP A 65 18.64 -10.26 7.63
N ALA A 66 19.00 -10.38 6.36
CA ALA A 66 20.23 -9.84 5.74
C ALA A 66 21.51 -10.12 6.56
N GLY A 67 21.69 -11.37 6.99
CA GLY A 67 22.85 -11.81 7.77
C GLY A 67 22.78 -11.57 9.28
N GLU A 68 21.71 -10.98 9.81
CA GLU A 68 21.39 -11.07 11.23
C GLU A 68 20.97 -12.49 11.62
N PRO A 69 21.00 -12.87 12.89
CA PRO A 69 20.49 -14.17 13.34
C PRO A 69 19.03 -14.38 12.92
N GLY A 70 18.69 -15.57 12.46
CA GLY A 70 17.40 -15.90 11.89
C GLY A 70 16.21 -15.45 12.74
N GLY A 71 15.28 -14.70 12.16
CA GLY A 71 14.07 -14.19 12.80
C GLY A 71 14.27 -13.00 13.73
N THR A 72 15.47 -12.38 13.75
CA THR A 72 15.75 -11.26 14.66
C THR A 72 15.57 -9.87 14.05
N ALA A 73 15.34 -9.79 12.72
CA ALA A 73 15.16 -8.53 12.01
C ALA A 73 13.92 -8.53 11.11
N GLY A 74 13.86 -9.36 10.09
CA GLY A 74 12.75 -9.37 9.13
C GLY A 74 11.38 -9.62 9.78
N ARG A 75 11.28 -10.62 10.68
CA ARG A 75 10.03 -10.89 11.42
C ARG A 75 9.62 -9.74 12.34
N PRO A 76 10.49 -9.11 13.15
CA PRO A 76 10.18 -7.91 13.92
C PRO A 76 9.72 -6.71 13.09
N ILE A 77 10.35 -6.47 11.92
CA ILE A 77 9.94 -5.41 10.99
C ILE A 77 8.51 -5.70 10.49
N LEU A 78 8.28 -6.92 9.99
CA LEU A 78 6.95 -7.34 9.52
C LEU A 78 5.90 -7.24 10.64
N GLY A 79 6.23 -7.71 11.85
CA GLY A 79 5.33 -7.63 13.00
C GLY A 79 4.95 -6.19 13.36
N ALA A 80 5.87 -5.22 13.18
CA ALA A 80 5.56 -3.81 13.39
C ALA A 80 4.62 -3.24 12.30
N LEU A 81 4.80 -3.64 11.03
CA LEU A 81 3.88 -3.28 9.94
C LEU A 81 2.48 -3.86 10.18
N GLN A 82 2.40 -5.12 10.63
CA GLN A 82 1.13 -5.78 10.98
C GLN A 82 0.43 -5.11 12.16
N ALA A 83 1.18 -4.77 13.22
CA ALA A 83 0.62 -4.10 14.39
C ALA A 83 0.12 -2.67 14.09
N GLY A 84 0.71 -2.00 13.10
CA GLY A 84 0.26 -0.71 12.58
C GLY A 84 -0.86 -0.83 11.53
N ASP A 85 -1.34 -2.05 11.26
CA ASP A 85 -2.32 -2.35 10.21
C ASP A 85 -1.97 -1.75 8.84
N LEU A 86 -0.67 -1.70 8.52
CA LEU A 86 -0.20 -1.16 7.26
C LEU A 86 -0.31 -2.22 6.15
N VAL A 87 -0.83 -1.81 5.02
CA VAL A 87 -0.79 -2.53 3.73
C VAL A 87 -0.18 -1.62 2.67
N GLN A 88 0.22 -2.18 1.53
CA GLN A 88 0.92 -1.46 0.47
C GLN A 88 2.15 -0.73 1.01
N ALA A 89 2.91 -1.43 1.85
CA ALA A 89 4.02 -0.89 2.62
C ALA A 89 5.26 -1.78 2.53
N VAL A 90 6.40 -1.15 2.35
CA VAL A 90 7.72 -1.76 2.46
C VAL A 90 8.56 -0.97 3.46
N CYS A 91 9.28 -1.67 4.33
CA CYS A 91 10.19 -1.07 5.30
C CYS A 91 11.57 -1.70 5.17
N VAL A 92 12.60 -0.84 5.08
CA VAL A 92 14.00 -1.23 5.11
C VAL A 92 14.63 -0.65 6.36
N VAL A 93 15.38 -1.46 7.09
CA VAL A 93 16.13 -1.01 8.28
C VAL A 93 17.60 -1.31 8.08
N TRP A 94 18.39 -0.26 7.93
CA TRP A 94 19.85 -0.32 7.95
C TRP A 94 20.34 -0.35 9.39
N ARG A 95 21.33 -1.18 9.66
CA ARG A 95 22.00 -1.20 10.94
C ARG A 95 23.49 -0.98 10.78
N TRP A 96 24.05 -0.11 11.60
CA TRP A 96 25.48 0.05 11.83
C TRP A 96 25.82 -0.48 13.22
N PHE A 97 26.72 -1.43 13.30
CA PHE A 97 27.14 -2.03 14.58
C PHE A 97 27.90 -1.03 15.44
N GLY A 98 27.49 -0.86 16.68
CA GLY A 98 28.05 0.10 17.63
C GLY A 98 29.04 -0.47 18.63
N GLY A 99 29.65 -1.63 18.33
CA GLY A 99 30.68 -2.25 19.22
C GLY A 99 30.10 -3.14 20.33
N VAL A 100 28.78 -3.04 20.66
CA VAL A 100 28.15 -3.83 21.71
C VAL A 100 27.14 -4.80 21.13
N ARG A 101 27.29 -6.09 21.43
CA ARG A 101 26.33 -7.12 20.99
C ARG A 101 24.99 -6.97 21.74
N LEU A 102 23.89 -6.89 21.01
CA LEU A 102 22.55 -6.73 21.57
C LEU A 102 21.93 -8.04 22.05
N GLY A 103 22.41 -9.17 21.53
CA GLY A 103 21.75 -10.48 21.66
C GLY A 103 20.45 -10.58 20.84
N THR A 104 19.92 -11.78 20.65
CA THR A 104 18.74 -12.02 19.80
C THR A 104 17.51 -11.22 20.25
N GLY A 105 17.18 -11.24 21.54
CA GLY A 105 16.07 -10.46 22.10
C GLY A 105 16.30 -8.94 22.01
N GLY A 106 17.55 -8.48 22.08
CA GLY A 106 17.89 -7.07 21.87
C GLY A 106 17.70 -6.63 20.43
N LEU A 107 18.10 -7.48 19.47
CA LEU A 107 17.90 -7.23 18.03
C LEU A 107 16.41 -7.16 17.69
N VAL A 108 15.62 -8.14 18.12
CA VAL A 108 14.17 -8.16 17.92
C VAL A 108 13.53 -6.84 18.34
N ARG A 109 13.86 -6.37 19.57
CA ARG A 109 13.31 -5.12 20.08
C ARG A 109 13.80 -3.90 19.31
N ALA A 110 15.08 -3.88 18.90
CA ALA A 110 15.67 -2.76 18.19
C ALA A 110 15.08 -2.59 16.78
N TYR A 111 14.97 -3.66 16.00
CA TYR A 111 14.35 -3.62 14.68
C TYR A 111 12.87 -3.23 14.74
N ALA A 112 12.10 -3.83 15.67
CA ALA A 112 10.71 -3.45 15.87
C ALA A 112 10.56 -1.97 16.32
N ALA A 113 11.47 -1.47 17.18
CA ALA A 113 11.43 -0.08 17.62
C ALA A 113 11.78 0.91 16.49
N ALA A 114 12.78 0.60 15.66
CA ALA A 114 13.15 1.42 14.52
C ALA A 114 12.00 1.52 13.49
N THR A 115 11.34 0.39 13.20
CA THR A 115 10.17 0.36 12.31
C THR A 115 9.01 1.16 12.89
N ARG A 116 8.71 1.01 14.19
CA ARG A 116 7.66 1.80 14.86
C ARG A 116 7.95 3.30 14.81
N ALA A 117 9.20 3.72 15.05
CA ALA A 117 9.57 5.12 14.94
C ALA A 117 9.25 5.70 13.55
N ALA A 118 9.56 4.95 12.47
CA ALA A 118 9.21 5.38 11.11
C ALA A 118 7.68 5.42 10.88
N ILE A 119 6.92 4.51 11.49
CA ILE A 119 5.44 4.53 11.44
C ILE A 119 4.90 5.75 12.20
N ASP A 120 5.41 6.02 13.39
CA ASP A 120 4.97 7.16 14.22
C ASP A 120 5.28 8.50 13.53
N ASP A 121 6.47 8.64 12.93
CA ASP A 121 6.84 9.82 12.14
C ASP A 121 5.96 9.96 10.90
N ALA A 122 5.62 8.86 10.24
CA ALA A 122 4.72 8.87 9.08
C ALA A 122 3.28 9.26 9.47
N LEU A 123 2.79 8.81 10.62
CA LEU A 123 1.50 9.24 11.18
C LEU A 123 1.51 10.73 11.50
N ALA A 124 2.51 11.21 12.21
CA ALA A 124 2.67 12.62 12.57
C ALA A 124 2.76 13.53 11.34
N ALA A 125 3.37 13.03 10.25
CA ALA A 125 3.50 13.74 8.98
C ALA A 125 2.24 13.65 8.07
N GLY A 126 1.18 12.96 8.51
CA GLY A 126 0.00 12.69 7.67
C GLY A 126 0.30 11.84 6.43
N ALA A 127 1.37 11.03 6.49
CA ALA A 127 1.82 10.21 5.37
C ALA A 127 1.15 8.82 5.33
N LEU A 128 0.25 8.52 6.27
CA LEU A 128 -0.49 7.25 6.37
C LEU A 128 -2.00 7.48 6.27
N PRO A 129 -2.55 7.92 5.13
CA PRO A 129 -3.99 8.00 4.96
C PRO A 129 -4.62 6.61 5.09
N GLU A 130 -5.88 6.57 5.51
CA GLU A 130 -6.67 5.35 5.41
C GLU A 130 -6.61 4.80 3.99
N ALA A 131 -6.56 3.50 3.86
CA ALA A 131 -6.61 2.82 2.58
C ALA A 131 -7.96 2.12 2.42
N ARG A 132 -8.54 2.21 1.24
CA ARG A 132 -9.77 1.52 0.86
C ARG A 132 -9.57 0.73 -0.41
N ARG A 133 -10.26 -0.38 -0.49
CA ARG A 133 -10.29 -1.17 -1.74
C ARG A 133 -11.20 -0.47 -2.74
N GLN A 134 -10.64 -0.07 -3.86
CA GLN A 134 -11.34 0.56 -4.98
C GLN A 134 -11.36 -0.37 -6.18
N VAL A 135 -12.45 -0.37 -6.92
CA VAL A 135 -12.57 -1.08 -8.20
C VAL A 135 -12.84 -0.09 -9.31
N THR A 136 -12.22 -0.30 -10.45
CA THR A 136 -12.45 0.51 -11.65
C THR A 136 -13.56 -0.09 -12.49
N PHE A 137 -14.46 0.76 -13.01
CA PHE A 137 -15.45 0.41 -14.02
C PHE A 137 -15.27 1.29 -15.24
N VAL A 138 -15.36 0.69 -16.43
CA VAL A 138 -15.48 1.43 -17.68
C VAL A 138 -16.88 1.20 -18.21
N VAL A 139 -17.67 2.26 -18.28
CA VAL A 139 -19.06 2.25 -18.73
C VAL A 139 -19.18 2.98 -20.05
N ARG A 140 -19.66 2.30 -21.10
CA ARG A 140 -19.90 2.88 -22.42
C ARG A 140 -21.39 2.93 -22.71
N PHE A 141 -21.87 4.11 -23.11
CA PHE A 141 -23.31 4.35 -23.32
C PHE A 141 -23.58 5.46 -24.33
N GLN A 142 -24.83 5.55 -24.81
CA GLN A 142 -25.27 6.60 -25.71
C GLN A 142 -25.60 7.90 -24.96
N TYR A 143 -25.38 9.06 -25.56
CA TYR A 143 -25.64 10.38 -24.97
C TYR A 143 -26.98 10.54 -24.23
N PRO A 144 -28.13 10.05 -24.78
CA PRO A 144 -29.42 10.16 -24.08
C PRO A 144 -29.47 9.47 -22.73
N GLN A 145 -28.57 8.51 -22.48
CA GLN A 145 -28.51 7.75 -21.21
C GLN A 145 -27.71 8.50 -20.11
N SER A 146 -27.03 9.60 -20.43
CA SER A 146 -26.14 10.32 -19.52
C SER A 146 -26.80 10.67 -18.18
N GLY A 147 -28.04 11.17 -18.19
CA GLY A 147 -28.73 11.52 -16.96
C GLY A 147 -29.10 10.31 -16.09
N THR A 148 -29.37 9.16 -16.70
CA THR A 148 -29.64 7.89 -15.99
C THR A 148 -28.35 7.36 -15.36
N ILE A 149 -27.25 7.34 -16.12
CA ILE A 149 -25.93 6.92 -15.63
C ILE A 149 -25.45 7.80 -14.48
N GLN A 150 -25.56 9.13 -14.60
CA GLN A 150 -25.16 10.06 -13.52
C GLN A 150 -25.93 9.84 -12.22
N ARG A 151 -27.24 9.53 -12.30
CA ARG A 151 -28.05 9.21 -11.10
C ARG A 151 -27.54 7.93 -10.40
N VAL A 152 -27.17 6.90 -11.16
CA VAL A 152 -26.58 5.68 -10.58
C VAL A 152 -25.23 5.99 -9.99
N VAL A 153 -24.34 6.66 -10.71
CA VAL A 153 -22.99 7.07 -10.25
C VAL A 153 -23.07 7.81 -8.91
N SER A 154 -23.95 8.82 -8.80
CA SER A 154 -24.12 9.61 -7.58
C SER A 154 -24.63 8.80 -6.38
N ARG A 155 -25.40 7.75 -6.61
CA ARG A 155 -25.96 6.89 -5.55
C ARG A 155 -24.89 6.01 -4.87
N PHE A 156 -23.81 5.66 -5.59
CA PHE A 156 -22.82 4.71 -5.13
C PHE A 156 -21.47 5.32 -4.72
N ASP A 157 -21.41 6.64 -4.55
CA ASP A 157 -20.14 7.37 -4.31
C ASP A 157 -19.06 7.05 -5.36
N ALA A 158 -19.49 6.73 -6.58
CA ALA A 158 -18.59 6.44 -7.67
C ALA A 158 -17.99 7.75 -8.20
N ARG A 159 -16.65 7.79 -8.28
CA ARG A 159 -15.89 8.98 -8.71
C ARG A 159 -15.43 8.80 -10.15
N ALA A 160 -15.62 9.81 -10.98
CA ALA A 160 -15.07 9.82 -12.32
C ALA A 160 -13.54 9.92 -12.26
N ALA A 161 -12.87 8.93 -12.85
CA ALA A 161 -11.42 8.90 -13.03
C ALA A 161 -11.01 9.37 -14.43
N GLY A 162 -11.92 9.27 -15.40
CA GLY A 162 -11.72 9.72 -16.78
C GLY A 162 -13.02 9.72 -17.56
N SER A 163 -13.03 10.46 -18.68
CA SER A 163 -14.13 10.45 -19.63
C SER A 163 -13.63 10.66 -21.05
N ALA A 164 -14.25 9.97 -22.01
CA ALA A 164 -14.03 10.17 -23.43
C ALA A 164 -15.38 10.31 -24.15
N TYR A 165 -15.41 11.18 -25.14
CA TYR A 165 -16.61 11.54 -25.88
C TYR A 165 -16.37 11.29 -27.38
N GLY A 166 -17.15 10.37 -27.98
CA GLY A 166 -17.08 10.00 -29.39
C GLY A 166 -18.48 9.64 -29.88
N GLU A 167 -18.63 8.55 -30.64
CA GLU A 167 -19.94 8.00 -30.99
C GLU A 167 -20.73 7.54 -29.74
N LEU A 168 -19.99 7.08 -28.73
CA LEU A 168 -20.48 6.75 -27.40
C LEU A 168 -19.75 7.60 -26.38
N VAL A 169 -20.36 7.78 -25.21
CA VAL A 169 -19.71 8.28 -24.01
C VAL A 169 -19.04 7.11 -23.33
N GLU A 170 -17.76 7.27 -22.97
CA GLU A 170 -17.04 6.34 -22.12
C GLU A 170 -16.70 7.05 -20.79
N LEU A 171 -17.11 6.44 -19.67
CA LEU A 171 -16.75 6.90 -18.33
C LEU A 171 -15.88 5.86 -17.66
N GLU A 172 -14.74 6.28 -17.16
CA GLU A 172 -13.95 5.52 -16.18
C GLU A 172 -14.35 5.97 -14.79
N LEU A 173 -14.78 5.03 -13.96
CA LEU A 173 -15.32 5.27 -12.63
C LEU A 173 -14.53 4.45 -11.61
N ARG A 174 -14.31 5.02 -10.42
CA ARG A 174 -13.77 4.32 -9.26
C ARG A 174 -14.79 4.35 -8.15
N LEU A 175 -14.98 3.21 -7.49
CA LEU A 175 -15.91 3.08 -6.37
C LEU A 175 -15.42 2.02 -5.37
N PRO A 176 -15.92 2.07 -4.11
CA PRO A 176 -15.59 1.07 -3.11
C PRO A 176 -15.90 -0.35 -3.58
N ALA A 177 -14.94 -1.27 -3.39
CA ALA A 177 -15.07 -2.65 -3.88
C ALA A 177 -16.27 -3.39 -3.29
N GLU A 178 -16.66 -3.04 -2.06
CA GLU A 178 -17.84 -3.60 -1.37
C GLU A 178 -19.18 -3.22 -2.02
N THR A 179 -19.23 -2.16 -2.80
CA THR A 179 -20.44 -1.71 -3.50
C THR A 179 -20.47 -2.12 -4.97
N ALA A 180 -19.41 -2.75 -5.48
CA ALA A 180 -19.21 -3.04 -6.89
C ALA A 180 -20.34 -3.86 -7.53
N ASP A 181 -20.77 -4.94 -6.88
CA ASP A 181 -21.81 -5.83 -7.42
C ASP A 181 -23.17 -5.14 -7.43
N ALA A 182 -23.48 -4.34 -6.41
CA ALA A 182 -24.70 -3.56 -6.35
C ALA A 182 -24.72 -2.43 -7.40
N PHE A 183 -23.57 -1.82 -7.67
CA PHE A 183 -23.40 -0.81 -8.71
C PHE A 183 -23.62 -1.41 -10.11
N ASP A 184 -23.02 -2.57 -10.39
CA ASP A 184 -23.18 -3.27 -11.67
C ASP A 184 -24.66 -3.60 -11.92
N SER A 185 -25.33 -4.21 -10.93
CA SER A 185 -26.74 -4.52 -11.00
C SER A 185 -27.61 -3.27 -11.23
N ALA A 186 -27.32 -2.18 -10.51
CA ALA A 186 -28.07 -0.93 -10.65
C ALA A 186 -27.90 -0.28 -12.04
N LEU A 187 -26.74 -0.40 -12.66
CA LEU A 187 -26.52 0.06 -14.03
C LEU A 187 -27.33 -0.76 -15.04
N VAL A 188 -27.29 -2.08 -14.90
CA VAL A 188 -28.07 -2.99 -15.76
C VAL A 188 -29.57 -2.70 -15.64
N ASP A 189 -30.07 -2.59 -14.41
CA ASP A 189 -31.51 -2.34 -14.17
C ASP A 189 -31.95 -0.96 -14.70
N ALA A 190 -31.16 0.09 -14.44
CA ALA A 190 -31.50 1.44 -14.85
C ALA A 190 -31.47 1.66 -16.38
N THR A 191 -30.73 0.81 -17.10
CA THR A 191 -30.55 0.94 -18.56
C THR A 191 -31.16 -0.19 -19.37
N GLY A 192 -31.79 -1.16 -18.71
CA GLY A 192 -32.30 -2.37 -19.36
C GLY A 192 -31.21 -3.20 -20.04
N GLY A 193 -29.97 -3.13 -19.53
CA GLY A 193 -28.81 -3.83 -20.09
C GLY A 193 -28.26 -3.22 -21.38
N SER A 194 -28.67 -2.02 -21.76
CA SER A 194 -28.28 -1.39 -23.04
C SER A 194 -26.92 -0.67 -22.98
N VAL A 195 -26.18 -0.78 -21.88
CA VAL A 195 -24.84 -0.22 -21.71
C VAL A 195 -23.77 -1.33 -21.67
N SER A 196 -22.57 -1.01 -22.12
CA SER A 196 -21.43 -1.91 -21.96
C SER A 196 -20.71 -1.58 -20.67
N ILE A 197 -20.56 -2.57 -19.80
CA ILE A 197 -19.89 -2.45 -18.51
C ILE A 197 -18.65 -3.36 -18.52
N ARG A 198 -17.50 -2.82 -18.19
CA ARG A 198 -16.27 -3.58 -17.97
C ARG A 198 -15.75 -3.26 -16.58
N ARG A 199 -15.72 -4.27 -15.74
CA ARG A 199 -15.09 -4.22 -14.42
C ARG A 199 -13.59 -4.45 -14.56
N GLY A 200 -12.78 -3.59 -13.99
CA GLY A 200 -11.33 -3.70 -13.91
C GLY A 200 -10.87 -4.34 -12.61
N GLU A 201 -9.59 -4.17 -12.33
CA GLU A 201 -8.96 -4.71 -11.13
C GLU A 201 -9.38 -3.94 -9.88
N THR A 202 -9.36 -4.65 -8.74
CA THR A 202 -9.51 -4.05 -7.42
C THR A 202 -8.12 -3.68 -6.90
N ARG A 203 -7.96 -2.42 -6.45
CA ARG A 203 -6.70 -1.92 -5.90
C ARG A 203 -6.93 -1.23 -4.57
N TRP A 204 -5.89 -1.18 -3.74
CA TRP A 204 -5.88 -0.34 -2.56
C TRP A 204 -5.48 1.09 -2.95
N GLU A 205 -6.30 2.05 -2.59
CA GLU A 205 -6.05 3.47 -2.81
C GLU A 205 -6.27 4.26 -1.50
N PRO A 206 -5.58 5.41 -1.32
CA PRO A 206 -5.89 6.29 -0.20
C PRO A 206 -7.37 6.66 -0.21
N ALA A 207 -8.00 6.60 0.96
CA ALA A 207 -9.32 7.19 1.14
C ALA A 207 -9.19 8.72 0.96
N GLY A 208 -9.78 9.25 -0.11
CA GLY A 208 -9.74 10.67 -0.46
C GLY A 208 -10.71 11.49 0.37
#